data_741fde17304b6aa28e705f001449fc4f
#
_entry.id   741fde17304b6aa28e705f001449fc4f
#
_cell.length_a   1.000
_cell.length_b   1.000
_cell.length_c   1.000
_cell.angle_alpha   90.00
_cell.angle_beta   90.00
_cell.angle_gamma   90.00
#
_symmetry.space_group_name_H-M   'P 1'
#
loop_
_entity.id
_entity.type
_entity.pdbx_description
1 polymer ?
#
loop_
_entity_poly.entity_id
_entity_poly.type
_entity_poly.pdbx_seq_one_letter_code
_entity_poly.pdbx_strand_id
1 'polypeptide(L)'
;FTLSSFEAAGKAEAKMLIYSGGKVKYLKQALTEKNNATQALQVKNQDEVITQISKAYDQFALVAESKNVLDESKKRLDANKKTAEKALGYGLITPYDYKKIELAQATLNSKMVEYEGKRELLITQLHLLTGIDKERIALINPNLEKIEYLVTDETIDNRAELKALDYGLKAIDAKIKAEKTWWIPKV
;
A
#
# COMPACT_ATOMS: atom_id res chain seq x y z
N PHE A 1 -60.36 -35.34 30.80
CA PHE A 1 -58.91 -35.51 30.39
C PHE A 1 -58.85 -35.51 28.89
N THR A 2 -58.46 -34.37 28.24
CA THR A 2 -58.16 -34.27 26.82
C THR A 2 -56.74 -34.63 26.64
N LEU A 3 -56.45 -35.80 26.08
CA LEU A 3 -55.12 -36.16 25.59
C LEU A 3 -54.86 -35.32 24.33
N SER A 4 -53.96 -34.35 24.43
CA SER A 4 -53.44 -33.67 23.25
C SER A 4 -52.51 -34.65 22.49
N SER A 5 -52.96 -35.08 21.30
CA SER A 5 -52.12 -35.85 20.40
C SER A 5 -51.01 -34.95 19.87
N PHE A 6 -49.77 -35.35 20.14
CA PHE A 6 -48.60 -34.68 19.56
C PHE A 6 -48.38 -35.28 18.18
N GLU A 7 -48.68 -34.50 17.14
CA GLU A 7 -48.34 -34.87 15.76
C GLU A 7 -46.97 -34.26 15.38
N ALA A 8 -45.99 -35.11 15.17
CA ALA A 8 -44.71 -34.70 14.63
C ALA A 8 -44.60 -35.17 13.17
N ALA A 9 -44.66 -34.20 12.22
CA ALA A 9 -44.47 -34.49 10.81
C ALA A 9 -43.05 -34.09 10.36
N GLY A 10 -42.25 -35.07 9.91
CA GLY A 10 -40.95 -34.88 9.29
C GLY A 10 -41.08 -34.90 7.76
N LYS A 11 -40.68 -33.83 7.06
CA LYS A 11 -40.65 -33.82 5.59
C LYS A 11 -39.18 -33.82 5.11
N ALA A 12 -38.78 -34.80 4.32
CA ALA A 12 -37.49 -34.82 3.62
C ALA A 12 -37.75 -34.63 2.12
N GLU A 13 -37.18 -33.63 1.49
CA GLU A 13 -37.35 -33.34 0.08
C GLU A 13 -35.94 -33.30 -0.59
N ALA A 14 -35.73 -34.14 -1.63
CA ALA A 14 -34.55 -34.14 -2.44
C ALA A 14 -34.89 -33.72 -3.88
N LYS A 15 -34.31 -32.63 -4.36
CA LYS A 15 -34.49 -32.14 -5.74
C LYS A 15 -33.17 -32.25 -6.51
N MET A 16 -33.19 -32.91 -7.67
CA MET A 16 -32.06 -33.01 -8.55
C MET A 16 -32.44 -32.43 -9.92
N LEU A 17 -31.66 -31.47 -10.38
CA LEU A 17 -31.83 -30.89 -11.71
C LEU A 17 -31.14 -31.81 -12.75
N ILE A 18 -31.96 -32.47 -13.58
CA ILE A 18 -31.49 -33.43 -14.59
C ILE A 18 -31.08 -32.71 -15.87
N TYR A 19 -31.82 -31.68 -16.28
CA TYR A 19 -31.54 -30.92 -17.49
C TYR A 19 -31.90 -29.44 -17.30
N SER A 20 -31.05 -28.55 -17.83
CA SER A 20 -31.18 -27.08 -17.70
C SER A 20 -30.93 -26.32 -19.00
N GLY A 21 -31.05 -27.00 -20.16
CA GLY A 21 -30.80 -26.35 -21.45
C GLY A 21 -29.37 -25.77 -21.62
N GLY A 22 -28.41 -26.32 -20.90
CA GLY A 22 -27.05 -25.80 -20.90
C GLY A 22 -26.78 -24.62 -19.96
N LYS A 23 -27.81 -24.09 -19.27
CA LYS A 23 -27.69 -22.94 -18.36
C LYS A 23 -26.59 -23.17 -17.30
N VAL A 24 -26.57 -24.34 -16.66
CA VAL A 24 -25.56 -24.70 -15.65
C VAL A 24 -24.16 -24.69 -16.23
N LYS A 25 -23.97 -25.20 -17.46
CA LYS A 25 -22.69 -25.20 -18.16
C LYS A 25 -22.17 -23.77 -18.37
N TYR A 26 -23.01 -22.87 -18.88
CA TYR A 26 -22.65 -21.47 -19.13
C TYR A 26 -22.42 -20.70 -17.84
N LEU A 27 -23.23 -20.96 -16.79
CA LEU A 27 -23.00 -20.34 -15.47
C LEU A 27 -21.67 -20.81 -14.86
N LYS A 28 -21.33 -22.11 -14.99
CA LYS A 28 -20.03 -22.64 -14.54
C LYS A 28 -18.89 -21.95 -15.28
N GLN A 29 -19.01 -21.79 -16.61
CA GLN A 29 -18.02 -21.06 -17.40
C GLN A 29 -17.90 -19.61 -16.94
N ALA A 30 -19.01 -18.91 -16.74
CA ALA A 30 -19.01 -17.54 -16.25
C ALA A 30 -18.30 -17.40 -14.89
N LEU A 31 -18.51 -18.36 -13.98
CA LEU A 31 -17.82 -18.40 -12.68
C LEU A 31 -16.33 -18.67 -12.81
N THR A 32 -15.94 -19.55 -13.72
CA THR A 32 -14.51 -19.82 -14.01
C THR A 32 -13.81 -18.56 -14.51
N GLU A 33 -14.41 -17.88 -15.50
CA GLU A 33 -13.83 -16.65 -16.04
C GLU A 33 -13.83 -15.51 -14.99
N LYS A 34 -14.84 -15.41 -14.15
CA LYS A 34 -14.83 -14.49 -13.01
C LYS A 34 -13.71 -14.79 -12.02
N ASN A 35 -13.44 -16.08 -11.77
CA ASN A 35 -12.32 -16.47 -10.91
C ASN A 35 -10.97 -16.08 -11.53
N ASN A 36 -10.79 -16.29 -12.83
CA ASN A 36 -9.60 -15.87 -13.58
C ASN A 36 -9.40 -14.34 -13.50
N ALA A 37 -10.50 -13.57 -13.65
CA ALA A 37 -10.45 -12.12 -13.48
C ALA A 37 -10.01 -11.72 -12.07
N THR A 38 -10.53 -12.40 -11.04
CA THR A 38 -10.14 -12.15 -9.64
C THR A 38 -8.67 -12.47 -9.40
N GLN A 39 -8.15 -13.56 -9.97
CA GLN A 39 -6.72 -13.90 -9.88
C GLN A 39 -5.84 -12.86 -10.56
N ALA A 40 -6.24 -12.34 -11.72
CA ALA A 40 -5.52 -11.26 -12.39
C ALA A 40 -5.52 -9.97 -11.55
N LEU A 41 -6.64 -9.62 -10.90
CA LEU A 41 -6.72 -8.49 -9.97
C LEU A 41 -5.85 -8.71 -8.71
N GLN A 42 -5.68 -9.95 -8.26
CA GLN A 42 -4.78 -10.27 -7.16
C GLN A 42 -3.33 -9.97 -7.52
N VAL A 43 -2.90 -10.30 -8.74
CA VAL A 43 -1.55 -9.94 -9.23
C VAL A 43 -1.38 -8.42 -9.23
N LYS A 44 -2.36 -7.68 -9.77
CA LYS A 44 -2.36 -6.21 -9.73
C LYS A 44 -2.18 -5.67 -8.30
N ASN A 45 -2.94 -6.20 -7.34
CA ASN A 45 -2.85 -5.76 -5.95
C ASN A 45 -1.46 -6.05 -5.34
N GLN A 46 -0.83 -7.18 -5.70
CA GLN A 46 0.53 -7.48 -5.29
C GLN A 46 1.52 -6.46 -5.85
N ASP A 47 1.42 -6.11 -7.13
CA ASP A 47 2.28 -5.10 -7.77
C ASP A 47 2.09 -3.71 -7.15
N GLU A 48 0.85 -3.36 -6.78
CA GLU A 48 0.56 -2.12 -6.07
C GLU A 48 1.22 -2.08 -4.69
N VAL A 49 1.15 -3.17 -3.92
CA VAL A 49 1.81 -3.27 -2.60
C VAL A 49 3.34 -3.17 -2.75
N ILE A 50 3.93 -3.87 -3.72
CA ILE A 50 5.38 -3.78 -4.02
C ILE A 50 5.76 -2.34 -4.34
N THR A 51 4.97 -1.65 -5.17
CA THR A 51 5.19 -0.24 -5.52
C THR A 51 5.11 0.67 -4.30
N GLN A 52 4.16 0.42 -3.39
CA GLN A 52 4.04 1.20 -2.15
C GLN A 52 5.23 0.98 -1.21
N ILE A 53 5.71 -0.28 -1.09
CA ILE A 53 6.90 -0.61 -0.29
C ILE A 53 8.13 0.09 -0.87
N SER A 54 8.34 0.02 -2.18
CA SER A 54 9.47 0.67 -2.85
C SER A 54 9.46 2.18 -2.61
N LYS A 55 8.33 2.84 -2.81
CA LYS A 55 8.17 4.28 -2.54
C LYS A 55 8.44 4.64 -1.07
N ALA A 56 7.93 3.83 -0.14
CA ALA A 56 8.17 4.06 1.29
C ALA A 56 9.64 3.87 1.65
N TYR A 57 10.32 2.90 1.03
CA TYR A 57 11.75 2.66 1.22
C TYR A 57 12.61 3.81 0.66
N ASP A 58 12.29 4.29 -0.55
CA ASP A 58 12.98 5.42 -1.16
C ASP A 58 12.84 6.69 -0.30
N GLN A 59 11.64 6.94 0.22
CA GLN A 59 11.42 8.04 1.14
C GLN A 59 12.19 7.87 2.46
N PHE A 60 12.25 6.64 2.98
CA PHE A 60 13.04 6.33 4.17
C PHE A 60 14.53 6.58 3.94
N ALA A 61 15.05 6.19 2.77
CA ALA A 61 16.45 6.45 2.39
C ALA A 61 16.73 7.96 2.26
N LEU A 62 15.83 8.72 1.62
CA LEU A 62 15.95 10.17 1.50
C LEU A 62 15.94 10.88 2.87
N VAL A 63 15.05 10.42 3.77
CA VAL A 63 15.01 10.96 5.14
C VAL A 63 16.30 10.59 5.89
N ALA A 64 16.82 9.38 5.74
CA ALA A 64 18.08 8.98 6.38
C ALA A 64 19.25 9.87 5.94
N GLU A 65 19.37 10.19 4.65
CA GLU A 65 20.40 11.11 4.14
C GLU A 65 20.25 12.53 4.69
N SER A 66 19.03 12.99 4.91
CA SER A 66 18.79 14.33 5.47
C SER A 66 19.36 14.50 6.88
N LYS A 67 19.57 13.41 7.63
CA LYS A 67 20.20 13.43 8.95
C LYS A 67 21.63 13.98 8.90
N ASN A 68 22.41 13.53 7.93
CA ASN A 68 23.79 13.97 7.78
C ASN A 68 23.87 15.48 7.60
N VAL A 69 22.96 16.05 6.81
CA VAL A 69 22.86 17.50 6.58
C VAL A 69 22.45 18.26 7.85
N LEU A 70 21.50 17.71 8.61
CA LEU A 70 21.07 18.31 9.87
C LEU A 70 22.16 18.29 10.93
N ASP A 71 22.87 17.17 11.08
CA ASP A 71 23.96 17.00 12.03
C ASP A 71 25.14 17.94 11.70
N GLU A 72 25.50 18.08 10.43
CA GLU A 72 26.54 19.02 9.99
C GLU A 72 26.11 20.46 10.19
N SER A 73 24.85 20.80 9.89
CA SER A 73 24.28 22.13 10.14
C SER A 73 24.30 22.48 11.62
N LYS A 74 24.00 21.52 12.50
CA LYS A 74 24.09 21.68 13.94
C LYS A 74 25.51 22.01 14.40
N LYS A 75 26.50 21.23 13.95
CA LYS A 75 27.92 21.47 14.28
C LYS A 75 28.36 22.88 13.88
N ARG A 76 28.01 23.32 12.64
CA ARG A 76 28.34 24.66 12.14
C ARG A 76 27.65 25.75 12.95
N LEU A 77 26.38 25.58 13.27
CA LEU A 77 25.61 26.57 14.02
C LEU A 77 26.10 26.70 15.47
N ASP A 78 26.46 25.58 16.11
CA ASP A 78 27.04 25.58 17.46
C ASP A 78 28.41 26.27 17.49
N ALA A 79 29.25 26.07 16.48
CA ALA A 79 30.54 26.77 16.33
C ALA A 79 30.30 28.28 16.12
N ASN A 80 29.38 28.67 15.26
CA ASN A 80 29.00 30.05 15.01
C ASN A 80 28.47 30.73 16.28
N LYS A 81 27.66 30.06 17.06
CA LYS A 81 27.14 30.57 18.33
C LYS A 81 28.25 30.87 19.31
N LYS A 82 29.19 29.94 19.50
CA LYS A 82 30.37 30.15 20.38
C LYS A 82 31.21 31.37 19.95
N THR A 83 31.36 31.57 18.64
CA THR A 83 32.09 32.74 18.10
C THR A 83 31.32 34.03 18.34
N ALA A 84 29.99 33.99 18.11
CA ALA A 84 29.12 35.13 18.33
C ALA A 84 29.00 35.53 19.83
N GLU A 85 28.99 34.56 20.75
CA GLU A 85 29.04 34.82 22.20
C GLU A 85 30.29 35.64 22.58
N LYS A 86 31.44 35.24 22.06
CA LYS A 86 32.71 36.01 22.29
C LYS A 86 32.62 37.41 21.67
N ALA A 87 32.15 37.49 20.42
CA ALA A 87 32.03 38.76 19.71
C ALA A 87 31.05 39.72 20.41
N LEU A 88 29.95 39.20 20.96
CA LEU A 88 29.01 39.97 21.77
C LEU A 88 29.66 40.50 23.05
N GLY A 89 30.45 39.66 23.73
CA GLY A 89 31.24 40.06 24.93
C GLY A 89 32.28 41.14 24.66
N TYR A 90 32.81 41.19 23.44
CA TYR A 90 33.71 42.29 23.02
C TYR A 90 33.00 43.50 22.39
N GLY A 91 31.68 43.47 22.31
CA GLY A 91 30.90 44.56 21.69
C GLY A 91 31.01 44.62 20.15
N LEU A 92 31.51 43.55 19.51
CA LEU A 92 31.68 43.46 18.04
C LEU A 92 30.40 43.17 17.27
N ILE A 93 29.41 42.63 17.92
CA ILE A 93 28.09 42.37 17.35
C ILE A 93 26.98 42.90 18.29
N THR A 94 25.80 43.13 17.72
CA THR A 94 24.64 43.59 18.51
C THR A 94 23.94 42.44 19.21
N PRO A 95 23.25 42.68 20.35
CA PRO A 95 22.37 41.65 20.93
C PRO A 95 21.31 41.16 19.98
N TYR A 96 20.87 41.99 19.04
CA TYR A 96 19.93 41.59 17.99
C TYR A 96 20.51 40.56 17.02
N ASP A 97 21.77 40.73 16.62
CA ASP A 97 22.43 39.79 15.74
C ASP A 97 22.66 38.42 16.43
N TYR A 98 22.99 38.45 17.72
CA TYR A 98 23.09 37.25 18.52
C TYR A 98 21.72 36.51 18.61
N LYS A 99 20.60 37.25 18.78
CA LYS A 99 19.26 36.67 18.78
C LYS A 99 18.88 35.99 17.46
N LYS A 100 19.38 36.42 16.32
CA LYS A 100 19.20 35.75 15.03
C LYS A 100 19.83 34.35 15.03
N ILE A 101 20.99 34.18 15.68
CA ILE A 101 21.67 32.89 15.79
C ILE A 101 20.86 31.96 16.70
N GLU A 102 20.32 32.46 17.81
CA GLU A 102 19.42 31.67 18.68
C GLU A 102 18.17 31.23 17.93
N LEU A 103 17.57 32.12 17.13
CA LEU A 103 16.40 31.78 16.29
C LEU A 103 16.75 30.71 15.25
N ALA A 104 17.92 30.81 14.61
CA ALA A 104 18.38 29.79 13.67
C ALA A 104 18.57 28.43 14.36
N GLN A 105 19.08 28.44 15.60
CA GLN A 105 19.23 27.21 16.41
C GLN A 105 17.87 26.60 16.78
N ALA A 106 16.90 27.41 17.18
CA ALA A 106 15.53 26.95 17.46
C ALA A 106 14.88 26.35 16.20
N THR A 107 15.07 27.01 15.05
CA THR A 107 14.56 26.52 13.75
C THR A 107 15.21 25.19 13.37
N LEU A 108 16.51 25.02 13.57
CA LEU A 108 17.21 23.77 13.31
C LEU A 108 16.70 22.64 14.23
N ASN A 109 16.52 22.93 15.53
CA ASN A 109 15.95 21.96 16.47
C ASN A 109 14.54 21.51 16.04
N SER A 110 13.68 22.43 15.59
CA SER A 110 12.37 22.06 15.04
C SER A 110 12.48 21.14 13.84
N LYS A 111 13.44 21.38 12.92
CA LYS A 111 13.70 20.48 11.79
C LYS A 111 14.21 19.11 12.21
N MET A 112 14.99 19.01 13.28
CA MET A 112 15.43 17.74 13.82
C MET A 112 14.27 16.92 14.40
N VAL A 113 13.34 17.57 15.11
CA VAL A 113 12.13 16.91 15.62
C VAL A 113 11.23 16.45 14.45
N GLU A 114 11.08 17.29 13.43
CA GLU A 114 10.34 16.93 12.22
C GLU A 114 10.97 15.71 11.50
N TYR A 115 12.29 15.68 11.41
CA TYR A 115 13.04 14.54 10.87
C TYR A 115 12.73 13.26 11.66
N GLU A 116 12.82 13.28 12.98
CA GLU A 116 12.54 12.11 13.83
C GLU A 116 11.11 11.63 13.66
N GLY A 117 10.14 12.56 13.61
CA GLY A 117 8.74 12.23 13.37
C GLY A 117 8.50 11.59 12.00
N LYS A 118 9.12 12.12 10.93
CA LYS A 118 9.04 11.53 9.59
C LYS A 118 9.67 10.15 9.53
N ARG A 119 10.82 9.97 10.17
CA ARG A 119 11.51 8.68 10.23
C ARG A 119 10.64 7.63 10.92
N GLU A 120 10.06 7.94 12.08
CA GLU A 120 9.19 7.02 12.82
C GLU A 120 7.93 6.66 12.04
N LEU A 121 7.33 7.63 11.35
CA LEU A 121 6.17 7.41 10.48
C LEU A 121 6.51 6.43 9.35
N LEU A 122 7.65 6.59 8.67
CA LEU A 122 8.08 5.71 7.58
C LEU A 122 8.44 4.30 8.07
N ILE A 123 9.07 4.18 9.24
CA ILE A 123 9.30 2.88 9.89
C ILE A 123 7.98 2.17 10.17
N THR A 124 6.98 2.90 10.69
CA THR A 124 5.66 2.34 10.96
C THR A 124 4.95 1.94 9.66
N GLN A 125 5.05 2.75 8.61
CA GLN A 125 4.48 2.44 7.31
C GLN A 125 5.12 1.17 6.70
N LEU A 126 6.44 1.07 6.72
CA LEU A 126 7.16 -0.12 6.25
C LEU A 126 6.79 -1.36 7.08
N HIS A 127 6.68 -1.22 8.40
CA HIS A 127 6.22 -2.32 9.26
C HIS A 127 4.83 -2.81 8.87
N LEU A 128 3.87 -1.91 8.64
CA LEU A 128 2.51 -2.27 8.25
C LEU A 128 2.44 -2.94 6.86
N LEU A 129 3.27 -2.51 5.92
CA LEU A 129 3.29 -3.04 4.56
C LEU A 129 4.03 -4.38 4.44
N THR A 130 5.09 -4.58 5.25
CA THR A 130 5.98 -5.74 5.12
C THR A 130 5.81 -6.79 6.23
N GLY A 131 5.23 -6.40 7.38
CA GLY A 131 5.18 -7.23 8.59
C GLY A 131 6.53 -7.37 9.32
N ILE A 132 7.58 -6.66 8.88
CA ILE A 132 8.90 -6.69 9.53
C ILE A 132 8.85 -5.85 10.80
N ASP A 133 9.49 -6.32 11.89
CA ASP A 133 9.54 -5.58 13.16
C ASP A 133 10.19 -4.21 13.02
N LYS A 134 9.64 -3.22 13.72
CA LYS A 134 10.11 -1.82 13.66
C LYS A 134 11.59 -1.68 14.04
N GLU A 135 12.04 -2.43 15.04
CA GLU A 135 13.43 -2.44 15.49
C GLU A 135 14.39 -2.88 14.38
N ARG A 136 13.98 -3.89 13.60
CA ARG A 136 14.78 -4.38 12.46
C ARG A 136 14.82 -3.35 11.34
N ILE A 137 13.69 -2.71 11.03
CA ILE A 137 13.63 -1.64 10.02
C ILE A 137 14.48 -0.44 10.45
N ALA A 138 14.43 -0.06 11.73
CA ALA A 138 15.20 1.07 12.26
C ALA A 138 16.73 0.87 12.16
N LEU A 139 17.22 -0.39 12.11
CA LEU A 139 18.63 -0.74 11.96
C LEU A 139 19.10 -0.74 10.50
N ILE A 140 18.17 -0.68 9.54
CA ILE A 140 18.54 -0.61 8.11
C ILE A 140 19.20 0.74 7.85
N ASN A 141 20.39 0.69 7.24
CA ASN A 141 21.03 1.87 6.68
C ASN A 141 20.71 1.90 5.17
N PRO A 142 19.66 2.62 4.77
CA PRO A 142 19.21 2.60 3.38
C PRO A 142 20.21 3.37 2.52
N ASN A 143 20.52 2.83 1.36
CA ASN A 143 21.33 3.48 0.34
C ASN A 143 20.44 3.82 -0.87
N LEU A 144 20.57 5.04 -1.39
CA LEU A 144 19.93 5.45 -2.63
C LEU A 144 20.86 5.11 -3.79
N GLU A 145 20.56 4.02 -4.49
CA GLU A 145 21.24 3.69 -5.73
C GLU A 145 20.42 4.17 -6.92
N LYS A 146 21.10 4.80 -7.88
CA LYS A 146 20.47 5.14 -9.14
C LYS A 146 20.24 3.85 -9.93
N ILE A 147 18.99 3.40 -10.00
CA ILE A 147 18.62 2.27 -10.83
C ILE A 147 18.44 2.79 -12.27
N GLU A 148 19.28 2.35 -13.18
CA GLU A 148 19.03 2.54 -14.60
C GLU A 148 18.04 1.47 -15.06
N TYR A 149 16.78 1.88 -15.24
CA TYR A 149 15.78 1.00 -15.83
C TYR A 149 16.12 0.78 -17.31
N LEU A 150 16.50 -0.44 -17.64
CA LEU A 150 16.35 -0.92 -19.01
C LEU A 150 14.85 -1.01 -19.26
N VAL A 151 14.34 -0.09 -20.07
CA VAL A 151 12.95 -0.18 -20.56
C VAL A 151 12.88 -1.43 -21.43
N THR A 152 12.55 -2.57 -20.83
CA THR A 152 12.11 -3.73 -21.57
C THR A 152 10.75 -3.38 -22.16
N ASP A 153 10.59 -3.64 -23.45
CA ASP A 153 9.36 -3.41 -24.22
C ASP A 153 8.23 -4.26 -23.61
N GLU A 154 7.67 -3.79 -22.52
CA GLU A 154 6.50 -4.43 -21.90
C GLU A 154 5.29 -4.04 -22.76
N THR A 155 4.88 -4.97 -23.61
CA THR A 155 3.65 -4.83 -24.37
C THR A 155 2.51 -4.56 -23.38
N ILE A 156 1.78 -3.49 -23.63
CA ILE A 156 0.64 -3.03 -22.82
C ILE A 156 -0.34 -4.18 -22.52
N ASP A 157 -0.43 -5.15 -23.45
CA ASP A 157 -1.31 -6.33 -23.36
C ASP A 157 -1.01 -7.27 -22.18
N ASN A 158 0.17 -7.19 -21.59
CA ASN A 158 0.53 -8.05 -20.44
C ASN A 158 0.08 -7.50 -19.09
N ARG A 159 -0.52 -6.31 -19.04
CA ARG A 159 -0.98 -5.71 -17.78
C ARG A 159 -2.09 -6.53 -17.15
N ALA A 160 -1.96 -6.75 -15.83
CA ALA A 160 -2.91 -7.56 -15.06
C ALA A 160 -4.34 -7.02 -15.12
N GLU A 161 -4.50 -5.68 -15.17
CA GLU A 161 -5.81 -5.02 -15.29
C GLU A 161 -6.50 -5.37 -16.62
N LEU A 162 -5.75 -5.38 -17.73
CA LEU A 162 -6.31 -5.68 -19.05
C LEU A 162 -6.72 -7.16 -19.13
N LYS A 163 -5.90 -8.06 -18.56
CA LYS A 163 -6.26 -9.48 -18.44
C LYS A 163 -7.53 -9.68 -17.58
N ALA A 164 -7.65 -8.93 -16.48
CA ALA A 164 -8.85 -8.99 -15.63
C ALA A 164 -10.11 -8.54 -16.38
N LEU A 165 -10.00 -7.47 -17.19
CA LEU A 165 -11.10 -6.98 -18.01
C LEU A 165 -11.50 -7.99 -19.10
N ASP A 166 -10.53 -8.61 -19.79
CA ASP A 166 -10.80 -9.64 -20.81
C ASP A 166 -11.54 -10.85 -20.21
N TYR A 167 -11.07 -11.35 -19.06
CA TYR A 167 -11.79 -12.41 -18.33
C TYR A 167 -13.17 -11.95 -17.87
N GLY A 168 -13.30 -10.70 -17.44
CA GLY A 168 -14.60 -10.12 -17.08
C GLY A 168 -15.58 -10.10 -18.24
N LEU A 169 -15.14 -9.71 -19.44
CA LEU A 169 -15.94 -9.75 -20.66
C LEU A 169 -16.37 -11.19 -21.01
N LYS A 170 -15.44 -12.14 -20.97
CA LYS A 170 -15.75 -13.58 -21.19
C LYS A 170 -16.77 -14.12 -20.18
N ALA A 171 -16.69 -13.70 -18.92
CA ALA A 171 -17.66 -14.05 -17.89
C ALA A 171 -19.04 -13.50 -18.19
N ILE A 172 -19.15 -12.26 -18.65
CA ILE A 172 -20.41 -11.63 -19.05
C ILE A 172 -21.01 -12.34 -20.28
N ASP A 173 -20.21 -12.63 -21.29
CA ASP A 173 -20.66 -13.35 -22.49
C ASP A 173 -21.21 -14.74 -22.16
N ALA A 174 -20.54 -15.47 -21.26
CA ALA A 174 -21.02 -16.76 -20.79
C ALA A 174 -22.34 -16.59 -20.02
N LYS A 175 -22.48 -15.55 -19.22
CA LYS A 175 -23.74 -15.25 -18.50
C LYS A 175 -24.88 -14.92 -19.46
N ILE A 176 -24.62 -14.12 -20.50
CA ILE A 176 -25.60 -13.82 -21.56
C ILE A 176 -26.05 -15.11 -22.25
N LYS A 177 -25.11 -16.03 -22.56
CA LYS A 177 -25.45 -17.34 -23.13
C LYS A 177 -26.34 -18.16 -22.17
N ALA A 178 -26.06 -18.12 -20.87
CA ALA A 178 -26.88 -18.79 -19.86
C ALA A 178 -28.30 -18.20 -19.79
N GLU A 179 -28.46 -16.89 -19.91
CA GLU A 179 -29.79 -16.25 -19.88
C GLU A 179 -30.57 -16.47 -21.18
N LYS A 180 -29.91 -16.59 -22.34
CA LYS A 180 -30.57 -16.95 -23.61
C LYS A 180 -31.26 -18.31 -23.58
N THR A 181 -30.96 -19.18 -22.59
CA THR A 181 -31.63 -20.51 -22.43
C THR A 181 -32.89 -20.44 -21.57
N TRP A 182 -33.44 -19.24 -21.27
CA TRP A 182 -34.57 -19.04 -20.36
C TRP A 182 -35.86 -19.76 -20.81
N TRP A 183 -36.05 -19.92 -22.15
CA TRP A 183 -37.22 -20.54 -22.76
C TRP A 183 -37.17 -22.09 -22.79
N ILE A 184 -36.01 -22.68 -22.43
CA ILE A 184 -35.82 -24.14 -22.41
C ILE A 184 -36.36 -24.68 -21.09
N PRO A 185 -37.30 -25.68 -21.12
CA PRO A 185 -37.79 -26.29 -19.91
C PRO A 185 -36.71 -26.88 -19.04
N LYS A 186 -36.84 -26.68 -17.73
CA LYS A 186 -35.99 -27.32 -16.73
C LYS A 186 -36.64 -28.60 -16.28
N VAL A 187 -35.97 -29.71 -16.37
CA VAL A 187 -36.44 -31.05 -15.97
C VAL A 187 -35.55 -31.58 -14.83
#